data_b540738dd62c33100ef3fd1075c91181
#
_entry.id   b540738dd62c33100ef3fd1075c91181
#
_cell.length_a   1.000
_cell.length_b   1.000
_cell.length_c   1.000
_cell.angle_alpha   90.00
_cell.angle_beta   90.00
_cell.angle_gamma   90.00
#
_symmetry.space_group_name_H-M   'P 1'
#
loop_
_entity.id
_entity.type
_entity.pdbx_description
1 polymer ?
#
loop_
_entity_poly.entity_id
_entity_poly.type
_entity_poly.pdbx_seq_one_letter_code
_entity_poly.pdbx_strand_id
1 'polypeptide(L)'
;MSDIFDHPFHEIEPLTFYEILRLRIDVFVVEQNCPYPELDGFDIDLDTRHIWIADEESPVSYLRVLRENKEVNRIGRVATSLHNRHRGMAESLVEHVINTTSGELVLDAQAYLEDWYEEMGFMTNGEAFEEGCGRDVNSGILHVPMVYKRKID
;
A
#
# COMPACT_ATOMS: atom_id res chain seq x y z
N MET A 1 -20.04 3.20 8.08
CA MET A 1 -18.58 3.40 7.95
C MET A 1 -17.86 2.16 8.45
N SER A 2 -16.94 1.66 7.63
CA SER A 2 -16.13 0.51 8.03
C SER A 2 -15.02 0.95 8.96
N ASP A 3 -14.74 0.15 9.99
CA ASP A 3 -13.63 0.42 10.91
C ASP A 3 -12.29 0.19 10.20
N ILE A 4 -11.34 1.06 10.49
CA ILE A 4 -9.97 0.94 10.01
C ILE A 4 -9.11 0.40 11.16
N PHE A 5 -8.40 -0.69 10.89
CA PHE A 5 -7.44 -1.28 11.81
C PHE A 5 -6.03 -0.83 11.40
N ASP A 6 -5.19 -0.53 12.39
CA ASP A 6 -3.84 0.02 12.18
C ASP A 6 -2.93 -0.52 13.27
N HIS A 7 -2.16 -1.57 12.94
CA HIS A 7 -1.35 -2.29 13.93
C HIS A 7 0.00 -2.72 13.37
N PRO A 8 1.04 -2.79 14.22
CA PRO A 8 2.28 -3.45 13.86
C PRO A 8 2.10 -4.97 13.85
N PHE A 9 2.99 -5.67 13.17
CA PHE A 9 2.92 -7.14 13.00
C PHE A 9 2.67 -7.91 14.29
N HIS A 10 3.39 -7.57 15.36
CA HIS A 10 3.31 -8.33 16.61
C HIS A 10 1.98 -8.17 17.37
N GLU A 11 1.15 -7.22 17.00
CA GLU A 11 -0.19 -7.01 17.58
C GLU A 11 -1.31 -7.60 16.72
N ILE A 12 -0.98 -8.19 15.57
CA ILE A 12 -1.97 -8.77 14.66
C ILE A 12 -2.09 -10.27 14.91
N GLU A 13 -3.32 -10.75 15.04
CA GLU A 13 -3.57 -12.18 15.17
C GLU A 13 -3.04 -12.96 13.95
N PRO A 14 -2.45 -14.16 14.15
CA PRO A 14 -1.86 -14.92 13.05
C PRO A 14 -2.82 -15.18 11.88
N LEU A 15 -4.07 -15.50 12.16
CA LEU A 15 -5.06 -15.75 11.11
C LEU A 15 -5.37 -14.48 10.30
N THR A 16 -5.50 -13.34 10.98
CA THR A 16 -5.72 -12.05 10.31
C THR A 16 -4.53 -11.72 9.41
N PHE A 17 -3.32 -11.91 9.90
CA PHE A 17 -2.13 -11.64 9.09
C PHE A 17 -2.00 -12.61 7.90
N TYR A 18 -2.36 -13.87 8.09
CA TYR A 18 -2.44 -14.84 6.99
C TYR A 18 -3.39 -14.36 5.89
N GLU A 19 -4.57 -13.87 6.26
CA GLU A 19 -5.55 -13.34 5.30
C GLU A 19 -5.06 -12.04 4.63
N ILE A 20 -4.31 -11.19 5.33
CA ILE A 20 -3.64 -10.04 4.73
C ILE A 20 -2.66 -10.49 3.64
N LEU A 21 -1.82 -11.47 3.94
CA LEU A 21 -0.86 -12.00 2.97
C LEU A 21 -1.57 -12.64 1.77
N ARG A 22 -2.66 -13.37 2.01
CA ARG A 22 -3.47 -13.96 0.95
C ARG A 22 -4.03 -12.89 0.02
N LEU A 23 -4.59 -11.81 0.56
CA LEU A 23 -5.08 -10.68 -0.22
C LEU A 23 -3.97 -10.06 -1.08
N ARG A 24 -2.79 -9.83 -0.50
CA ARG A 24 -1.65 -9.27 -1.21
C ARG A 24 -1.18 -10.17 -2.36
N ILE A 25 -1.06 -11.46 -2.10
CA ILE A 25 -0.64 -12.43 -3.13
C ILE A 25 -1.68 -12.54 -4.23
N ASP A 26 -2.96 -12.61 -3.89
CA ASP A 26 -4.04 -12.67 -4.87
C ASP A 26 -4.04 -11.47 -5.82
N VAL A 27 -3.77 -10.27 -5.30
CA VAL A 27 -3.74 -9.04 -6.11
C VAL A 27 -2.42 -8.89 -6.87
N PHE A 28 -1.28 -8.95 -6.19
CA PHE A 28 0.00 -8.57 -6.79
C PHE A 28 0.67 -9.68 -7.57
N VAL A 29 0.47 -10.93 -7.19
CA VAL A 29 1.11 -12.08 -7.85
C VAL A 29 0.15 -12.77 -8.81
N VAL A 30 -1.03 -13.15 -8.35
CA VAL A 30 -1.98 -13.95 -9.15
C VAL A 30 -2.70 -13.09 -10.18
N GLU A 31 -3.41 -12.06 -9.74
CA GLU A 31 -4.19 -11.20 -10.64
C GLU A 31 -3.30 -10.46 -11.65
N GLN A 32 -2.20 -9.86 -11.18
CA GLN A 32 -1.29 -9.10 -12.05
C GLN A 32 -0.33 -9.99 -12.83
N ASN A 33 -0.38 -11.30 -12.60
CA ASN A 33 0.52 -12.26 -13.26
C ASN A 33 1.99 -11.83 -13.13
N CYS A 34 2.38 -11.44 -11.92
CA CYS A 34 3.71 -10.91 -11.63
C CYS A 34 4.35 -11.75 -10.52
N PRO A 35 5.14 -12.76 -10.82
CA PRO A 35 5.82 -13.59 -9.83
C PRO A 35 6.94 -12.81 -9.14
N TYR A 36 6.55 -12.01 -8.17
CA TYR A 36 7.41 -11.13 -7.39
C TYR A 36 7.57 -11.70 -5.97
N PRO A 37 8.76 -11.53 -5.34
CA PRO A 37 8.94 -11.93 -3.95
C PRO A 37 8.16 -11.01 -3.01
N GLU A 38 6.89 -11.30 -2.83
CA GLU A 38 5.94 -10.47 -2.09
C GLU A 38 6.35 -10.27 -0.62
N LEU A 39 6.90 -11.30 0.00
CA LEU A 39 7.43 -11.22 1.36
C LEU A 39 8.88 -10.72 1.28
N ASP A 40 9.10 -9.49 1.71
CA ASP A 40 10.37 -8.77 1.55
C ASP A 40 11.12 -8.54 2.88
N GLY A 41 10.57 -9.03 3.99
CA GLY A 41 11.16 -8.87 5.32
C GLY A 41 10.76 -7.60 6.05
N PHE A 42 10.15 -6.63 5.39
CA PHE A 42 9.77 -5.37 6.05
C PHE A 42 8.49 -5.46 6.87
N ASP A 43 7.67 -6.48 6.64
CA ASP A 43 6.39 -6.63 7.36
C ASP A 43 6.56 -6.83 8.85
N ILE A 44 7.66 -7.43 9.28
CA ILE A 44 7.92 -7.75 10.69
C ILE A 44 8.69 -6.66 11.44
N ASP A 45 9.07 -5.58 10.77
CA ASP A 45 9.70 -4.44 11.43
C ASP A 45 8.73 -3.79 12.41
N LEU A 46 9.25 -3.38 13.58
CA LEU A 46 8.42 -2.79 14.64
C LEU A 46 7.75 -1.49 14.22
N ASP A 47 8.35 -0.75 13.30
CA ASP A 47 7.83 0.52 12.80
C ASP A 47 6.89 0.38 11.61
N THR A 48 6.74 -0.82 11.03
CA THR A 48 5.83 -1.06 9.93
C THR A 48 4.38 -1.10 10.43
N ARG A 49 3.54 -0.30 9.81
CA ARG A 49 2.12 -0.26 10.11
C ARG A 49 1.35 -1.03 9.04
N HIS A 50 0.52 -1.95 9.49
CA HIS A 50 -0.43 -2.67 8.65
C HIS A 50 -1.80 -2.06 8.88
N ILE A 51 -2.42 -1.58 7.81
CA ILE A 51 -3.68 -0.82 7.89
C ILE A 51 -4.70 -1.46 6.96
N TRP A 52 -5.86 -1.83 7.49
CA TRP A 52 -6.85 -2.55 6.68
C TRP A 52 -8.29 -2.26 7.11
N ILE A 53 -9.18 -2.59 6.18
CA ILE A 53 -10.63 -2.66 6.40
C ILE A 53 -11.03 -4.13 6.24
N ALA A 54 -11.88 -4.61 7.14
CA ALA A 54 -12.37 -5.99 7.10
C ALA A 54 -13.87 -6.03 6.75
N ASP A 55 -14.26 -7.11 6.08
CA ASP A 55 -15.64 -7.50 5.89
C ASP A 55 -15.81 -8.88 6.54
N GLU A 56 -16.72 -9.00 7.50
CA GLU A 56 -16.92 -10.22 8.29
C GLU A 56 -15.60 -10.83 8.80
N GLU A 57 -14.75 -10.01 9.41
CA GLU A 57 -13.45 -10.39 9.97
C GLU A 57 -12.34 -10.68 8.94
N SER A 58 -12.64 -10.69 7.64
CA SER A 58 -11.63 -10.89 6.59
C SER A 58 -11.16 -9.56 6.04
N PRO A 59 -9.85 -9.28 6.02
CA PRO A 59 -9.31 -8.08 5.37
C PRO A 59 -9.66 -8.05 3.89
N VAL A 60 -10.28 -6.97 3.44
CA VAL A 60 -10.72 -6.78 2.05
C VAL A 60 -10.04 -5.61 1.35
N SER A 61 -9.49 -4.67 2.10
CA SER A 61 -8.69 -3.57 1.58
C SER A 61 -7.55 -3.31 2.55
N TYR A 62 -6.35 -3.09 2.04
CA TYR A 62 -5.13 -3.08 2.83
C TYR A 62 -4.08 -2.14 2.24
N LEU A 63 -3.26 -1.58 3.11
CA LEU A 63 -1.96 -1.00 2.75
C LEU A 63 -1.00 -1.16 3.91
N ARG A 64 0.30 -1.01 3.63
CA ARG A 64 1.30 -0.90 4.68
C ARG A 64 2.03 0.43 4.60
N VAL A 65 2.54 0.88 5.74
CA VAL A 65 3.40 2.05 5.82
C VAL A 65 4.73 1.64 6.40
N LEU A 66 5.79 1.84 5.62
CA LEU A 66 7.17 1.60 6.04
C LEU A 66 7.79 2.92 6.48
N ARG A 67 8.52 2.89 7.59
CA ARG A 67 9.27 4.05 8.04
C ARG A 67 10.66 4.03 7.41
N GLU A 68 10.93 4.92 6.45
CA GLU A 68 12.23 5.00 5.80
C GLU A 68 13.26 5.73 6.67
N ASN A 69 12.83 6.80 7.32
CA ASN A 69 13.64 7.57 8.27
C ASN A 69 12.71 8.37 9.19
N LYS A 70 13.27 9.29 9.99
CA LYS A 70 12.49 10.07 10.97
C LYS A 70 11.43 10.97 10.32
N GLU A 71 11.61 11.36 9.07
CA GLU A 71 10.79 12.35 8.39
C GLU A 71 9.99 11.80 7.22
N VAL A 72 10.31 10.58 6.76
CA VAL A 72 9.71 9.99 5.55
C VAL A 72 9.13 8.63 5.83
N ASN A 73 7.86 8.45 5.46
CA ASN A 73 7.16 7.18 5.52
C ASN A 73 6.70 6.78 4.11
N ARG A 74 6.81 5.50 3.80
CA ARG A 74 6.46 4.96 2.49
C ARG A 74 5.17 4.13 2.56
N ILE A 75 4.17 4.53 1.77
CA ILE A 75 2.96 3.73 1.55
C ILE A 75 3.27 2.69 0.48
N GLY A 76 2.86 1.47 0.72
CA GLY A 76 3.01 0.39 -0.26
C GLY A 76 1.96 -0.70 -0.07
N ARG A 77 1.96 -1.64 -1.00
CA ARG A 77 1.06 -2.81 -0.98
C ARG A 77 -0.42 -2.42 -0.86
N VAL A 78 -0.83 -1.35 -1.54
CA VAL A 78 -2.23 -0.94 -1.56
C VAL A 78 -3.03 -1.94 -2.40
N ALA A 79 -3.91 -2.68 -1.75
CA ALA A 79 -4.65 -3.76 -2.39
C ALA A 79 -6.09 -3.81 -1.89
N THR A 80 -7.02 -4.00 -2.80
CA THR A 80 -8.44 -4.25 -2.48
C THR A 80 -8.89 -5.49 -3.23
N SER A 81 -9.59 -6.38 -2.54
CA SER A 81 -10.12 -7.59 -3.16
C SER A 81 -11.08 -7.23 -4.31
N LEU A 82 -11.09 -8.06 -5.35
CA LEU A 82 -11.80 -7.77 -6.60
C LEU A 82 -13.27 -7.38 -6.38
N HIS A 83 -13.97 -8.08 -5.48
CA HIS A 83 -15.39 -7.85 -5.22
C HIS A 83 -15.67 -6.60 -4.37
N ASN A 84 -14.65 -5.99 -3.77
CA ASN A 84 -14.79 -4.85 -2.88
C ASN A 84 -14.25 -3.53 -3.47
N ARG A 85 -13.86 -3.54 -4.73
CA ARG A 85 -13.35 -2.36 -5.43
C ARG A 85 -14.45 -1.36 -5.76
N HIS A 86 -14.04 -0.11 -6.02
CA HIS A 86 -14.93 1.01 -6.36
C HIS A 86 -15.92 1.40 -5.26
N ARG A 87 -15.55 1.12 -3.99
CA ARG A 87 -16.33 1.49 -2.81
C ARG A 87 -15.62 2.52 -1.93
N GLY A 88 -14.49 3.08 -2.40
CA GLY A 88 -13.73 4.09 -1.68
C GLY A 88 -12.91 3.56 -0.50
N MET A 89 -12.72 2.25 -0.37
CA MET A 89 -11.98 1.67 0.77
C MET A 89 -10.50 2.03 0.74
N ALA A 90 -9.83 1.84 -0.40
CA ALA A 90 -8.41 2.19 -0.53
C ALA A 90 -8.18 3.69 -0.31
N GLU A 91 -9.05 4.53 -0.84
CA GLU A 91 -9.01 5.99 -0.61
C GLU A 91 -9.10 6.31 0.88
N SER A 92 -10.04 5.68 1.59
CA SER A 92 -10.18 5.85 3.04
C SER A 92 -8.92 5.45 3.81
N LEU A 93 -8.25 4.39 3.38
CA LEU A 93 -6.99 3.94 3.99
C LEU A 93 -5.86 4.95 3.75
N VAL A 94 -5.73 5.47 2.54
CA VAL A 94 -4.71 6.49 2.23
C VAL A 94 -4.99 7.78 3.01
N GLU A 95 -6.24 8.22 3.07
CA GLU A 95 -6.64 9.39 3.88
C GLU A 95 -6.33 9.19 5.36
N HIS A 96 -6.57 7.99 5.89
CA HIS A 96 -6.21 7.64 7.26
C HIS A 96 -4.71 7.82 7.50
N VAL A 97 -3.86 7.38 6.58
CA VAL A 97 -2.41 7.56 6.68
C VAL A 97 -2.05 9.05 6.67
N ILE A 98 -2.64 9.82 5.75
CA ILE A 98 -2.41 11.28 5.69
C ILE A 98 -2.74 11.93 7.03
N ASN A 99 -3.83 11.54 7.65
CA ASN A 99 -4.34 12.15 8.88
C ASN A 99 -3.64 11.67 10.16
N THR A 100 -2.96 10.52 10.12
CA THR A 100 -2.35 9.90 11.31
C THR A 100 -0.83 9.84 11.26
N THR A 101 -0.21 10.35 10.21
CA THR A 101 1.25 10.28 10.01
C THR A 101 1.80 11.69 9.85
N SER A 102 2.84 12.02 10.62
CA SER A 102 3.57 13.27 10.44
C SER A 102 4.69 13.09 9.40
N GLY A 103 5.15 14.19 8.83
CA GLY A 103 6.25 14.19 7.88
C GLY A 103 5.79 13.91 6.45
N GLU A 104 6.75 13.61 5.61
CA GLU A 104 6.55 13.35 4.19
C GLU A 104 6.07 11.92 3.94
N LEU A 105 5.11 11.75 3.05
CA LEU A 105 4.67 10.45 2.59
C LEU A 105 5.15 10.25 1.16
N VAL A 106 5.75 9.10 0.87
CA VAL A 106 6.18 8.74 -0.48
C VAL A 106 5.53 7.40 -0.87
N LEU A 107 5.37 7.22 -2.16
CA LEU A 107 4.92 5.95 -2.72
C LEU A 107 5.36 5.84 -4.18
N ASP A 108 5.35 4.62 -4.69
CA ASP A 108 5.55 4.32 -6.10
C ASP A 108 4.21 3.81 -6.65
N ALA A 109 3.48 4.70 -7.33
CA ALA A 109 2.17 4.38 -7.88
C ALA A 109 2.31 3.59 -9.18
N GLN A 110 1.50 2.54 -9.35
CA GLN A 110 1.35 1.98 -10.68
C GLN A 110 0.83 3.09 -11.59
N ALA A 111 1.41 3.25 -12.78
CA ALA A 111 1.24 4.45 -13.61
C ALA A 111 -0.24 4.78 -13.91
N TYR A 112 -1.08 3.76 -14.07
CA TYR A 112 -2.50 3.98 -14.35
C TYR A 112 -3.28 4.56 -13.15
N LEU A 113 -2.67 4.61 -11.95
CA LEU A 113 -3.26 5.17 -10.74
C LEU A 113 -2.73 6.56 -10.39
N GLU A 114 -1.86 7.15 -11.21
CA GLU A 114 -1.26 8.47 -10.95
C GLU A 114 -2.32 9.52 -10.65
N ASP A 115 -3.33 9.64 -11.53
CA ASP A 115 -4.40 10.64 -11.37
C ASP A 115 -5.19 10.42 -10.08
N TRP A 116 -5.42 9.16 -9.70
CA TRP A 116 -6.14 8.81 -8.48
C TRP A 116 -5.40 9.31 -7.22
N TYR A 117 -4.07 9.14 -7.20
CA TYR A 117 -3.26 9.66 -6.10
C TYR A 117 -3.15 11.19 -6.13
N GLU A 118 -3.10 11.79 -7.32
CA GLU A 118 -3.06 13.26 -7.46
C GLU A 118 -4.32 13.90 -6.85
N GLU A 119 -5.47 13.30 -7.04
CA GLU A 119 -6.73 13.77 -6.45
C GLU A 119 -6.69 13.81 -4.92
N MET A 120 -5.88 12.96 -4.30
CA MET A 120 -5.70 12.95 -2.84
C MET A 120 -4.58 13.89 -2.35
N GLY A 121 -3.89 14.56 -3.25
CA GLY A 121 -2.87 15.54 -2.92
C GLY A 121 -1.43 15.09 -3.13
N PHE A 122 -1.20 13.92 -3.70
CA PHE A 122 0.13 13.47 -4.08
C PHE A 122 0.59 14.15 -5.37
N MET A 123 1.89 14.31 -5.52
CA MET A 123 2.52 14.89 -6.70
C MET A 123 3.59 13.95 -7.24
N THR A 124 3.68 13.85 -8.55
CA THR A 124 4.77 13.12 -9.21
C THR A 124 6.12 13.73 -8.83
N ASN A 125 7.06 12.90 -8.42
CA ASN A 125 8.35 13.31 -7.86
C ASN A 125 9.54 12.60 -8.52
N GLY A 126 9.46 12.29 -9.79
CA GLY A 126 10.53 11.64 -10.53
C GLY A 126 10.04 11.00 -11.81
N GLU A 127 10.98 10.38 -12.52
CA GLU A 127 10.66 9.70 -13.77
C GLU A 127 10.00 8.35 -13.52
N ALA A 128 9.09 7.97 -14.42
CA ALA A 128 8.48 6.66 -14.42
C ALA A 128 9.54 5.57 -14.61
N PHE A 129 9.35 4.44 -13.95
CA PHE A 129 10.25 3.29 -14.04
C PHE A 129 9.45 1.99 -14.06
N GLU A 130 10.05 0.94 -14.62
CA GLU A 130 9.45 -0.40 -14.60
C GLU A 130 9.97 -1.18 -13.40
N GLU A 131 9.04 -1.72 -12.62
CA GLU A 131 9.36 -2.67 -11.56
C GLU A 131 9.19 -4.07 -12.10
N GLY A 132 10.28 -4.83 -12.19
CA GLY A 132 10.31 -6.13 -12.87
C GLY A 132 9.47 -7.20 -12.18
N CYS A 133 8.83 -8.02 -12.98
CA CYS A 133 8.08 -9.18 -12.53
C CYS A 133 8.95 -10.44 -12.66
N GLY A 134 9.61 -10.81 -11.54
CA GLY A 134 10.47 -11.99 -11.51
C GLY A 134 11.80 -11.78 -12.25
N ARG A 135 12.22 -12.79 -13.01
CA ARG A 135 13.49 -12.78 -13.73
C ARG A 135 13.43 -12.16 -15.13
N ASP A 136 12.23 -11.90 -15.61
CA ASP A 136 12.03 -11.32 -16.94
C ASP A 136 11.99 -9.79 -16.81
N VAL A 137 13.11 -9.16 -17.14
CA VAL A 137 13.27 -7.70 -17.11
C VAL A 137 12.38 -6.97 -18.13
N ASN A 138 11.74 -7.69 -19.05
CA ASN A 138 10.88 -7.10 -20.08
C ASN A 138 9.39 -7.14 -19.69
N SER A 139 9.04 -7.68 -18.53
CA SER A 139 7.65 -7.83 -18.06
C SER A 139 7.35 -7.00 -16.82
N GLY A 140 7.95 -5.81 -16.71
CA GLY A 140 7.74 -4.93 -15.57
C GLY A 140 6.41 -4.20 -15.60
N ILE A 141 5.96 -3.77 -14.42
CA ILE A 141 4.81 -2.88 -14.28
C ILE A 141 5.36 -1.46 -14.13
N LEU A 142 4.86 -0.53 -14.97
CA LEU A 142 5.29 0.86 -14.94
C LEU A 142 4.80 1.55 -13.66
N HIS A 143 5.73 2.15 -12.93
CA HIS A 143 5.46 2.90 -11.70
C HIS A 143 5.91 4.35 -11.82
N VAL A 144 5.28 5.21 -11.04
CA VAL A 144 5.58 6.64 -10.95
C VAL A 144 5.85 6.99 -9.48
N PRO A 145 7.04 7.56 -9.15
CA PRO A 145 7.30 8.00 -7.78
C PRO A 145 6.46 9.24 -7.46
N MET A 146 5.80 9.22 -6.31
CA MET A 146 4.93 10.29 -5.87
C MET A 146 5.20 10.67 -4.42
N VAL A 147 4.91 11.92 -4.06
CA VAL A 147 5.12 12.46 -2.73
C VAL A 147 3.92 13.30 -2.29
N TYR A 148 3.57 13.16 -1.02
CA TYR A 148 2.62 14.04 -0.34
C TYR A 148 3.42 14.93 0.61
N LYS A 149 3.52 16.22 0.29
CA LYS A 149 4.21 17.21 1.13
C LYS A 149 3.18 17.98 1.94
N ARG A 150 3.37 17.97 3.25
CA ARG A 150 2.52 18.76 4.13
C ARG A 150 2.87 20.22 3.99
N LYS A 151 1.84 21.08 4.03
CA LYS A 151 2.06 22.52 4.09
C LYS A 151 2.69 22.86 5.44
N ILE A 152 3.74 23.67 5.40
CA ILE A 152 4.33 24.27 6.59
C ILE A 152 3.47 25.47 6.91
N ASP A 153 2.81 25.46 8.06
CA ASP A 153 2.06 26.60 8.58
C ASP A 153 3.01 27.61 9.24
#